data_eecf431a98a30d03f11fde70c6192354
#
_entry.id   eecf431a98a30d03f11fde70c6192354
#
_cell.length_a   1.000
_cell.length_b   1.000
_cell.length_c   1.000
_cell.angle_alpha   90.00
_cell.angle_beta   90.00
_cell.angle_gamma   90.00
#
_symmetry.space_group_name_H-M   'P 1'
#
loop_
_entity.id
_entity.type
_entity.pdbx_description
1 polymer ?
#
loop_
_entity_poly.entity_id
_entity_poly.type
_entity_poly.pdbx_seq_one_letter_code
_entity_poly.pdbx_strand_id
1 'polypeptide(L)'
;MNKFKYLKISNTKQIRYLSNTSKKKLYIVFLHGFMSNIEGEKPKSIFKYAKKNKLGFLALEYSGHGKSTGKFTHGNISKWTNEVRIAIKKIVGKNQFILVGSSMGAWLSLNQFKFFKDQIKGFLGIGSAPEFLQNLMWKKFTKKMKNETIKKGIYQLKHGNYEYPITYQLIKDGRKNRILNQKIKSKIDVVMLHGSKDEVVPQVYSKKVLKIFNNAKKKLVIIKNGDHSLSSKKGLKKIILELNKIVSNII
;
A
#
# COMPACT_ATOMS: atom_id res chain seq x y z
N MET A 1 18.62 6.91 16.69
CA MET A 1 18.39 6.34 15.34
C MET A 1 17.23 5.35 15.35
N ASN A 2 16.34 5.39 14.38
CA ASN A 2 15.27 4.40 14.27
C ASN A 2 15.88 3.09 13.76
N LYS A 3 15.87 2.04 14.56
CA LYS A 3 16.46 0.76 14.19
C LYS A 3 15.45 -0.07 13.39
N PHE A 4 15.79 -0.39 12.14
CA PHE A 4 15.05 -1.39 11.36
C PHE A 4 15.21 -2.76 12.01
N LYS A 5 14.15 -3.54 11.96
CA LYS A 5 14.07 -4.90 12.51
C LYS A 5 13.69 -5.89 11.42
N TYR A 6 13.87 -7.16 11.71
CA TYR A 6 13.47 -8.24 10.81
C TYR A 6 12.45 -9.15 11.48
N LEU A 7 11.39 -9.47 10.76
CA LEU A 7 10.34 -10.36 11.20
C LEU A 7 10.45 -11.69 10.43
N LYS A 8 10.68 -12.78 11.14
CA LYS A 8 10.69 -14.12 10.55
C LYS A 8 9.27 -14.51 10.13
N ILE A 9 9.10 -14.77 8.83
CA ILE A 9 7.83 -15.20 8.21
C ILE A 9 7.80 -16.72 8.04
N SER A 10 8.95 -17.32 7.74
CA SER A 10 9.17 -18.76 7.68
C SER A 10 10.62 -19.07 8.06
N ASN A 11 11.04 -20.34 8.02
CA ASN A 11 12.40 -20.76 8.35
C ASN A 11 13.45 -20.08 7.45
N THR A 12 13.12 -19.75 6.18
CA THR A 12 14.03 -19.19 5.19
C THR A 12 13.72 -17.74 4.81
N LYS A 13 12.63 -17.14 5.38
CA LYS A 13 12.18 -15.81 4.97
C LYS A 13 11.98 -14.87 6.15
N GLN A 14 12.53 -13.67 6.00
CA GLN A 14 12.31 -12.56 6.92
C GLN A 14 12.02 -11.27 6.14
N ILE A 15 11.15 -10.46 6.68
CA ILE A 15 10.81 -9.15 6.13
C ILE A 15 11.33 -8.06 7.04
N ARG A 16 11.91 -7.02 6.42
CA ARG A 16 12.39 -5.84 7.14
C ARG A 16 11.22 -4.93 7.48
N TYR A 17 11.22 -4.38 8.68
CA TYR A 17 10.20 -3.44 9.10
C TYR A 17 10.75 -2.34 10.03
N LEU A 18 9.99 -1.26 10.13
CA LEU A 18 10.18 -0.19 11.07
C LEU A 18 8.94 -0.09 11.96
N SER A 19 9.14 -0.07 13.27
CA SER A 19 8.01 0.09 14.20
C SER A 19 8.39 0.88 15.44
N ASN A 20 7.38 1.48 16.08
CA ASN A 20 7.41 1.91 17.45
C ASN A 20 6.13 1.47 18.16
N THR A 21 6.15 1.46 19.48
CA THR A 21 4.98 1.15 20.30
C THR A 21 4.04 2.34 20.44
N SER A 22 2.78 2.10 20.81
CA SER A 22 1.77 3.11 21.05
C SER A 22 1.39 3.17 22.53
N LYS A 23 1.34 4.39 23.09
CA LYS A 23 0.70 4.65 24.39
C LYS A 23 -0.82 4.81 24.27
N LYS A 24 -1.33 5.16 23.08
CA LYS A 24 -2.76 5.42 22.80
C LYS A 24 -3.51 4.22 22.23
N LYS A 25 -2.90 3.04 22.17
CA LYS A 25 -3.46 1.81 21.57
C LYS A 25 -3.95 1.96 20.14
N LEU A 26 -3.48 2.99 19.41
CA LEU A 26 -3.76 3.26 17.99
C LEU A 26 -2.47 3.26 17.19
N TYR A 27 -2.42 2.48 16.11
CA TYR A 27 -1.28 2.36 15.23
C TYR A 27 -1.55 2.99 13.86
N ILE A 28 -0.49 3.41 13.18
CA ILE A 28 -0.49 3.70 11.75
C ILE A 28 0.30 2.60 11.05
N VAL A 29 -0.35 1.89 10.14
CA VAL A 29 0.28 0.84 9.31
C VAL A 29 0.49 1.39 7.91
N PHE A 30 1.75 1.63 7.54
CA PHE A 30 2.12 2.15 6.23
C PHE A 30 2.56 1.03 5.29
N LEU A 31 1.98 0.98 4.09
CA LEU A 31 2.26 0.02 3.03
C LEU A 31 2.75 0.74 1.77
N HIS A 32 3.97 0.40 1.33
CA HIS A 32 4.62 1.03 0.17
C HIS A 32 4.11 0.50 -1.17
N GLY A 33 4.48 1.17 -2.26
CA GLY A 33 4.12 0.82 -3.63
C GLY A 33 4.93 -0.33 -4.24
N PHE A 34 4.60 -0.66 -5.48
CA PHE A 34 5.29 -1.66 -6.30
C PHE A 34 6.76 -1.30 -6.49
N MET A 35 7.67 -2.27 -6.31
CA MET A 35 9.13 -2.12 -6.40
C MET A 35 9.69 -0.94 -5.59
N SER A 36 9.07 -0.63 -4.45
CA SER A 36 9.48 0.44 -3.53
C SER A 36 9.99 -0.15 -2.20
N ASN A 37 10.23 0.71 -1.21
CA ASN A 37 10.72 0.34 0.12
C ASN A 37 10.18 1.29 1.20
N ILE A 38 10.68 1.16 2.44
CA ILE A 38 10.29 1.97 3.59
C ILE A 38 11.31 3.04 3.97
N GLU A 39 12.29 3.35 3.12
CA GLU A 39 13.32 4.37 3.38
C GLU A 39 12.99 5.74 2.75
N GLY A 40 11.89 5.83 1.98
CA GLY A 40 11.47 7.07 1.31
C GLY A 40 10.85 8.11 2.25
N GLU A 41 10.54 9.28 1.70
CA GLU A 41 10.05 10.44 2.46
C GLU A 41 8.65 10.23 3.08
N LYS A 42 7.76 9.48 2.42
CA LYS A 42 6.43 9.18 2.97
C LYS A 42 6.49 8.41 4.28
N PRO A 43 7.12 7.20 4.34
CA PRO A 43 7.22 6.47 5.61
C PRO A 43 7.98 7.25 6.68
N LYS A 44 9.04 8.01 6.35
CA LYS A 44 9.76 8.87 7.30
C LYS A 44 8.85 9.94 7.91
N SER A 45 8.09 10.66 7.08
CA SER A 45 7.19 11.72 7.53
C SER A 45 6.06 11.18 8.40
N ILE A 46 5.45 10.04 8.01
CA ILE A 46 4.37 9.40 8.76
C ILE A 46 4.89 8.84 10.08
N PHE A 47 6.09 8.25 10.08
CA PHE A 47 6.73 7.78 11.32
C PHE A 47 7.02 8.94 12.29
N LYS A 48 7.56 10.07 11.80
CA LYS A 48 7.79 11.27 12.61
C LYS A 48 6.48 11.77 13.22
N TYR A 49 5.40 11.81 12.42
CA TYR A 49 4.06 12.18 12.88
C TYR A 49 3.57 11.22 13.98
N ALA A 50 3.67 9.90 13.77
CA ALA A 50 3.24 8.90 14.75
C ALA A 50 3.97 9.07 16.08
N LYS A 51 5.30 9.24 16.07
CA LYS A 51 6.10 9.49 17.29
C LYS A 51 5.66 10.74 18.02
N LYS A 52 5.51 11.87 17.32
CA LYS A 52 5.09 13.15 17.91
C LYS A 52 3.74 13.02 18.62
N ASN A 53 2.82 12.25 18.07
CA ASN A 53 1.46 12.07 18.59
C ASN A 53 1.30 10.86 19.54
N LYS A 54 2.42 10.20 19.92
CA LYS A 54 2.44 9.02 20.82
C LYS A 54 1.62 7.84 20.26
N LEU A 55 1.51 7.74 18.92
CA LEU A 55 0.86 6.64 18.21
C LEU A 55 1.86 5.53 17.91
N GLY A 56 1.36 4.30 17.76
CA GLY A 56 2.13 3.19 17.21
C GLY A 56 2.37 3.37 15.72
N PHE A 57 3.41 2.74 15.22
CA PHE A 57 3.73 2.74 13.79
C PHE A 57 4.25 1.38 13.36
N LEU A 58 3.84 0.96 12.19
CA LEU A 58 4.39 -0.18 11.47
C LEU A 58 4.52 0.18 10.01
N ALA A 59 5.72 0.03 9.45
CA ALA A 59 5.95 -0.04 8.01
C ALA A 59 6.81 -1.25 7.71
N LEU A 60 6.55 -1.97 6.63
CA LEU A 60 7.28 -3.19 6.30
C LEU A 60 7.61 -3.22 4.81
N GLU A 61 8.70 -3.89 4.47
CA GLU A 61 9.06 -4.27 3.11
C GLU A 61 8.60 -5.70 2.86
N TYR A 62 7.86 -5.92 1.80
CA TYR A 62 7.42 -7.27 1.42
C TYR A 62 8.60 -8.10 0.92
N SER A 63 8.48 -9.43 0.91
CA SER A 63 9.51 -10.27 0.32
C SER A 63 9.86 -9.85 -1.11
N GLY A 64 11.15 -9.82 -1.42
CA GLY A 64 11.66 -9.35 -2.71
C GLY A 64 11.64 -7.83 -2.91
N HIS A 65 11.36 -7.04 -1.86
CA HIS A 65 11.44 -5.59 -1.86
C HIS A 65 12.48 -5.09 -0.84
N GLY A 66 13.14 -4.00 -1.15
CA GLY A 66 14.11 -3.36 -0.27
C GLY A 66 15.18 -4.33 0.23
N LYS A 67 15.31 -4.46 1.55
CA LYS A 67 16.24 -5.38 2.22
C LYS A 67 15.56 -6.62 2.82
N SER A 68 14.31 -6.88 2.49
CA SER A 68 13.62 -8.13 2.81
C SER A 68 14.16 -9.28 1.97
N THR A 69 14.17 -10.50 2.53
CA THR A 69 14.62 -11.68 1.79
C THR A 69 13.69 -12.04 0.63
N GLY A 70 14.20 -12.86 -0.29
CA GLY A 70 13.46 -13.39 -1.43
C GLY A 70 13.71 -12.61 -2.71
N LYS A 71 13.30 -13.22 -3.84
CA LYS A 71 13.37 -12.57 -5.16
C LYS A 71 12.01 -11.93 -5.48
N PHE A 72 12.03 -10.73 -6.03
CA PHE A 72 10.82 -10.02 -6.45
C PHE A 72 9.95 -10.86 -7.39
N THR A 73 10.56 -11.58 -8.33
CA THR A 73 9.88 -12.46 -9.28
C THR A 73 9.12 -13.63 -8.67
N HIS A 74 9.39 -13.96 -7.40
CA HIS A 74 8.64 -14.96 -6.63
C HIS A 74 7.50 -14.36 -5.79
N GLY A 75 7.37 -13.02 -5.79
CA GLY A 75 6.33 -12.29 -5.09
C GLY A 75 5.03 -12.20 -5.89
N ASN A 76 3.93 -11.96 -5.19
CA ASN A 76 2.64 -11.67 -5.78
C ASN A 76 1.69 -11.06 -4.73
N ILE A 77 0.53 -10.60 -5.16
CA ILE A 77 -0.43 -9.88 -4.30
C ILE A 77 -0.88 -10.74 -3.11
N SER A 78 -1.15 -12.04 -3.33
CA SER A 78 -1.57 -12.96 -2.25
C SER A 78 -0.49 -13.14 -1.19
N LYS A 79 0.77 -13.35 -1.60
CA LYS A 79 1.91 -13.49 -0.69
C LYS A 79 2.13 -12.22 0.12
N TRP A 80 2.24 -11.07 -0.55
CA TRP A 80 2.45 -9.79 0.12
C TRP A 80 1.30 -9.41 1.05
N THR A 81 0.04 -9.70 0.65
CA THR A 81 -1.13 -9.54 1.52
C THR A 81 -1.01 -10.38 2.79
N ASN A 82 -0.55 -11.62 2.68
CA ASN A 82 -0.36 -12.51 3.84
C ASN A 82 0.80 -12.06 4.73
N GLU A 83 1.91 -11.58 4.16
CA GLU A 83 3.04 -11.02 4.91
C GLU A 83 2.61 -9.80 5.73
N VAL A 84 1.83 -8.88 5.13
CA VAL A 84 1.21 -7.76 5.84
C VAL A 84 0.34 -8.25 6.99
N ARG A 85 -0.52 -9.25 6.75
CA ARG A 85 -1.38 -9.85 7.79
C ARG A 85 -0.57 -10.40 8.95
N ILE A 86 0.51 -11.14 8.68
CA ILE A 86 1.39 -11.70 9.72
C ILE A 86 2.06 -10.58 10.52
N ALA A 87 2.57 -9.54 9.85
CA ALA A 87 3.22 -8.42 10.51
C ALA A 87 2.25 -7.64 11.42
N ILE A 88 1.03 -7.37 10.95
CA ILE A 88 -0.01 -6.72 11.76
C ILE A 88 -0.32 -7.59 12.99
N LYS A 89 -0.58 -8.88 12.82
CA LYS A 89 -0.86 -9.79 13.95
C LYS A 89 0.26 -9.81 14.98
N LYS A 90 1.53 -9.87 14.56
CA LYS A 90 2.67 -9.99 15.47
C LYS A 90 3.08 -8.67 16.14
N ILE A 91 2.92 -7.52 15.46
CA ILE A 91 3.47 -6.24 15.91
C ILE A 91 2.39 -5.31 16.44
N VAL A 92 1.25 -5.21 15.76
CA VAL A 92 0.10 -4.40 16.19
C VAL A 92 -0.77 -5.17 17.20
N GLY A 93 -0.88 -6.48 17.03
CA GLY A 93 -1.65 -7.37 17.89
C GLY A 93 -3.14 -7.05 17.86
N LYS A 94 -3.74 -6.86 19.04
CA LYS A 94 -5.17 -6.53 19.20
C LYS A 94 -5.46 -5.02 19.15
N ASN A 95 -4.44 -4.17 18.96
CA ASN A 95 -4.65 -2.72 18.92
C ASN A 95 -5.39 -2.29 17.65
N GLN A 96 -6.04 -1.14 17.73
CA GLN A 96 -6.66 -0.48 16.60
C GLN A 96 -5.60 0.14 15.69
N PHE A 97 -5.92 0.28 14.39
CA PHE A 97 -4.98 0.91 13.45
C PHE A 97 -5.64 1.59 12.27
N ILE A 98 -4.91 2.55 11.70
CA ILE A 98 -5.21 3.23 10.46
C ILE A 98 -4.30 2.65 9.38
N LEU A 99 -4.87 2.25 8.26
CA LEU A 99 -4.11 1.84 7.08
C LEU A 99 -3.73 3.06 6.24
N VAL A 100 -2.45 3.17 5.87
CA VAL A 100 -1.95 4.16 4.93
C VAL A 100 -1.25 3.43 3.79
N GLY A 101 -1.89 3.38 2.63
CA GLY A 101 -1.38 2.66 1.47
C GLY A 101 -1.00 3.57 0.31
N SER A 102 0.23 3.42 -0.20
CA SER A 102 0.70 4.14 -1.39
C SER A 102 0.68 3.22 -2.61
N SER A 103 0.00 3.62 -3.70
CA SER A 103 -0.06 2.87 -4.96
C SER A 103 -0.51 1.41 -4.75
N MET A 104 0.32 0.40 -5.06
CA MET A 104 0.06 -1.01 -4.74
C MET A 104 -0.21 -1.23 -3.24
N GLY A 105 0.43 -0.49 -2.36
CA GLY A 105 0.20 -0.58 -0.92
C GLY A 105 -1.24 -0.30 -0.52
N ALA A 106 -1.97 0.53 -1.28
CA ALA A 106 -3.40 0.72 -1.10
C ALA A 106 -4.21 -0.55 -1.44
N TRP A 107 -3.81 -1.29 -2.48
CA TRP A 107 -4.44 -2.58 -2.80
C TRP A 107 -4.22 -3.60 -1.67
N LEU A 108 -2.98 -3.73 -1.18
CA LEU A 108 -2.67 -4.61 -0.06
C LEU A 108 -3.42 -4.19 1.22
N SER A 109 -3.61 -2.86 1.44
CA SER A 109 -4.42 -2.32 2.52
C SER A 109 -5.89 -2.75 2.41
N LEU A 110 -6.48 -2.63 1.24
CA LEU A 110 -7.87 -3.07 0.99
C LEU A 110 -8.07 -4.56 1.28
N ASN A 111 -7.08 -5.39 0.94
CA ASN A 111 -7.12 -6.81 1.23
C ASN A 111 -7.07 -7.14 2.74
N GLN A 112 -6.63 -6.21 3.61
CA GLN A 112 -6.62 -6.44 5.07
C GLN A 112 -8.01 -6.33 5.70
N PHE A 113 -8.98 -5.68 5.06
CA PHE A 113 -10.34 -5.54 5.61
C PHE A 113 -11.03 -6.88 5.88
N LYS A 114 -10.73 -7.92 5.10
CA LYS A 114 -11.25 -9.26 5.33
C LYS A 114 -10.72 -9.94 6.61
N PHE A 115 -9.60 -9.45 7.17
CA PHE A 115 -8.95 -10.04 8.35
C PHE A 115 -9.08 -9.20 9.62
N PHE A 116 -9.18 -7.86 9.47
CA PHE A 116 -9.04 -6.91 10.57
C PHE A 116 -10.12 -5.84 10.60
N LYS A 117 -11.31 -6.15 10.05
CA LYS A 117 -12.42 -5.20 9.89
C LYS A 117 -12.65 -4.33 11.13
N ASP A 118 -12.70 -4.95 12.31
CA ASP A 118 -13.05 -4.25 13.55
C ASP A 118 -11.87 -3.45 14.16
N GLN A 119 -10.64 -3.82 13.81
CA GLN A 119 -9.43 -3.12 14.25
C GLN A 119 -9.08 -1.94 13.34
N ILE A 120 -9.52 -1.94 12.07
CA ILE A 120 -9.26 -0.85 11.11
C ILE A 120 -10.21 0.31 11.44
N LYS A 121 -9.63 1.45 11.84
CA LYS A 121 -10.36 2.67 12.22
C LYS A 121 -10.25 3.80 11.20
N GLY A 122 -9.46 3.65 10.16
CA GLY A 122 -9.34 4.60 9.07
C GLY A 122 -8.54 4.04 7.90
N PHE A 123 -8.75 4.60 6.71
CA PHE A 123 -7.96 4.27 5.54
C PHE A 123 -7.60 5.52 4.74
N LEU A 124 -6.30 5.70 4.51
CA LEU A 124 -5.75 6.77 3.68
C LEU A 124 -4.99 6.17 2.51
N GLY A 125 -5.50 6.37 1.31
CA GLY A 125 -4.86 5.90 0.07
C GLY A 125 -4.16 7.04 -0.67
N ILE A 126 -2.94 6.80 -1.13
CA ILE A 126 -2.08 7.77 -1.82
C ILE A 126 -1.80 7.22 -3.23
N GLY A 127 -2.30 7.88 -4.30
CA GLY A 127 -2.15 7.42 -5.67
C GLY A 127 -2.62 5.95 -5.83
N SER A 128 -3.75 5.60 -5.21
CA SER A 128 -4.20 4.22 -5.05
C SER A 128 -4.34 3.47 -6.36
N ALA A 129 -3.69 2.32 -6.49
CA ALA A 129 -3.61 1.52 -7.72
C ALA A 129 -4.08 0.06 -7.53
N PRO A 130 -5.30 -0.20 -7.01
CA PRO A 130 -5.79 -1.57 -6.98
C PRO A 130 -5.97 -2.12 -8.40
N GLU A 131 -5.69 -3.40 -8.57
CA GLU A 131 -5.81 -4.12 -9.86
C GLU A 131 -4.96 -3.56 -11.01
N PHE A 132 -3.93 -2.74 -10.71
CA PHE A 132 -3.08 -2.10 -11.73
C PHE A 132 -2.40 -3.12 -12.64
N LEU A 133 -2.02 -4.30 -12.12
CA LEU A 133 -1.38 -5.37 -12.88
C LEU A 133 -2.21 -5.80 -14.11
N GLN A 134 -3.53 -5.93 -13.94
CA GLN A 134 -4.42 -6.26 -15.03
C GLN A 134 -4.81 -5.03 -15.84
N ASN A 135 -5.21 -3.94 -15.17
CA ASN A 135 -5.91 -2.84 -15.81
C ASN A 135 -4.98 -1.77 -16.40
N LEU A 136 -3.83 -1.52 -15.78
CA LEU A 136 -2.87 -0.50 -16.22
C LEU A 136 -1.62 -1.09 -16.87
N MET A 137 -1.36 -2.39 -16.66
CA MET A 137 -0.16 -3.04 -17.17
C MET A 137 -0.51 -4.09 -18.23
N TRP A 138 -1.15 -5.21 -17.86
CA TRP A 138 -1.45 -6.28 -18.80
C TRP A 138 -2.32 -5.87 -19.99
N LYS A 139 -3.33 -5.01 -19.78
CA LYS A 139 -4.18 -4.51 -20.87
C LYS A 139 -3.39 -3.69 -21.88
N LYS A 140 -2.34 -2.99 -21.45
CA LYS A 140 -1.46 -2.19 -22.32
C LYS A 140 -0.37 -3.01 -23.01
N PHE A 141 -0.12 -4.25 -22.59
CA PHE A 141 0.83 -5.13 -23.27
C PHE A 141 0.35 -5.45 -24.68
N THR A 142 1.26 -5.34 -25.66
CA THR A 142 1.02 -5.78 -27.02
C THR A 142 0.79 -7.31 -27.07
N LYS A 143 0.29 -7.83 -28.19
CA LYS A 143 0.13 -9.28 -28.39
C LYS A 143 1.49 -10.01 -28.25
N LYS A 144 2.56 -9.42 -28.79
CA LYS A 144 3.95 -9.96 -28.68
C LYS A 144 4.39 -10.03 -27.21
N MET A 145 4.24 -8.93 -26.44
CA MET A 145 4.61 -8.90 -25.03
C MET A 145 3.82 -9.92 -24.20
N LYS A 146 2.51 -10.07 -24.44
CA LYS A 146 1.68 -11.07 -23.76
C LYS A 146 2.13 -12.49 -24.05
N ASN A 147 2.35 -12.81 -25.34
CA ASN A 147 2.82 -14.13 -25.76
C ASN A 147 4.19 -14.46 -25.16
N GLU A 148 5.12 -13.51 -25.15
CA GLU A 148 6.43 -13.68 -24.54
C GLU A 148 6.31 -13.90 -23.03
N THR A 149 5.50 -13.10 -22.31
CA THR A 149 5.26 -13.25 -20.87
C THR A 149 4.69 -14.62 -20.55
N ILE A 150 3.75 -15.12 -21.37
CA ILE A 150 3.14 -16.45 -21.17
C ILE A 150 4.16 -17.55 -21.43
N LYS A 151 4.89 -17.47 -22.55
CA LYS A 151 5.85 -18.51 -22.98
C LYS A 151 7.06 -18.61 -22.04
N LYS A 152 7.66 -17.45 -21.68
CA LYS A 152 8.86 -17.39 -20.83
C LYS A 152 8.54 -17.31 -19.33
N GLY A 153 7.27 -17.10 -18.96
CA GLY A 153 6.84 -16.86 -17.57
C GLY A 153 7.15 -15.46 -17.05
N ILE A 154 7.92 -14.63 -17.80
CA ILE A 154 8.40 -13.30 -17.40
C ILE A 154 8.60 -12.40 -18.62
N TYR A 155 8.37 -11.10 -18.42
CA TYR A 155 8.70 -10.04 -19.36
C TYR A 155 9.40 -8.90 -18.64
N GLN A 156 10.53 -8.41 -19.18
CA GLN A 156 11.24 -7.24 -18.67
C GLN A 156 10.60 -5.97 -19.25
N LEU A 157 9.78 -5.31 -18.44
CA LEU A 157 9.10 -4.08 -18.84
C LEU A 157 10.01 -2.88 -18.60
N LYS A 158 10.47 -2.24 -19.67
CA LYS A 158 11.25 -1.00 -19.60
C LYS A 158 10.32 0.20 -19.36
N HIS A 159 10.66 1.04 -18.40
CA HIS A 159 10.00 2.31 -18.13
C HIS A 159 11.04 3.35 -17.68
N GLY A 160 11.39 4.27 -18.57
CA GLY A 160 12.54 5.14 -18.38
C GLY A 160 13.82 4.33 -18.19
N ASN A 161 14.60 4.64 -17.19
CA ASN A 161 15.85 3.93 -16.85
C ASN A 161 15.62 2.67 -15.98
N TYR A 162 14.38 2.27 -15.74
CA TYR A 162 14.07 1.12 -14.89
C TYR A 162 13.57 -0.06 -15.72
N GLU A 163 13.95 -1.27 -15.29
CA GLU A 163 13.39 -2.52 -15.80
C GLU A 163 12.58 -3.22 -14.70
N TYR A 164 11.35 -3.57 -15.04
CA TYR A 164 10.42 -4.25 -14.13
C TYR A 164 10.20 -5.69 -14.58
N PRO A 165 10.64 -6.70 -13.83
CA PRO A 165 10.40 -8.10 -14.15
C PRO A 165 8.93 -8.46 -13.85
N ILE A 166 8.09 -8.44 -14.87
CA ILE A 166 6.67 -8.75 -14.76
C ILE A 166 6.45 -10.23 -15.05
N THR A 167 6.17 -11.01 -14.01
CA THR A 167 5.94 -12.44 -14.18
C THR A 167 4.47 -12.74 -14.51
N TYR A 168 4.24 -13.78 -15.29
CA TYR A 168 2.87 -14.22 -15.62
C TYR A 168 2.10 -14.69 -14.37
N GLN A 169 2.81 -15.30 -13.40
CA GLN A 169 2.20 -15.67 -12.11
C GLN A 169 1.72 -14.44 -11.31
N LEU A 170 2.46 -13.31 -11.35
CA LEU A 170 2.05 -12.07 -10.72
C LEU A 170 0.76 -11.52 -11.35
N ILE A 171 0.67 -11.55 -12.69
CA ILE A 171 -0.55 -11.14 -13.41
C ILE A 171 -1.74 -12.04 -13.05
N LYS A 172 -1.55 -13.38 -13.08
CA LYS A 172 -2.61 -14.35 -12.73
C LYS A 172 -3.09 -14.15 -11.30
N ASP A 173 -2.15 -13.98 -10.36
CA ASP A 173 -2.48 -13.76 -8.95
C ASP A 173 -3.18 -12.41 -8.72
N GLY A 174 -2.76 -11.36 -9.41
CA GLY A 174 -3.46 -10.06 -9.39
C GLY A 174 -4.94 -10.19 -9.81
N ARG A 175 -5.26 -11.04 -10.81
CA ARG A 175 -6.64 -11.32 -11.23
C ARG A 175 -7.46 -12.02 -10.15
N LYS A 176 -6.84 -12.90 -9.34
CA LYS A 176 -7.51 -13.57 -8.21
C LYS A 176 -7.80 -12.60 -7.05
N ASN A 177 -7.01 -11.55 -6.93
CA ASN A 177 -7.11 -10.57 -5.85
C ASN A 177 -7.92 -9.31 -6.23
N ARG A 178 -8.89 -9.42 -7.13
CA ARG A 178 -9.77 -8.30 -7.50
C ARG A 178 -10.55 -7.79 -6.30
N ILE A 179 -10.64 -6.46 -6.16
CA ILE A 179 -11.26 -5.80 -5.01
C ILE A 179 -12.24 -4.69 -5.43
N LEU A 180 -12.11 -4.13 -6.63
CA LEU A 180 -12.90 -2.97 -7.07
C LEU A 180 -14.39 -3.29 -7.28
N ASN A 181 -14.73 -4.56 -7.44
CA ASN A 181 -16.12 -5.01 -7.55
C ASN A 181 -16.71 -5.51 -6.22
N GLN A 182 -15.93 -5.47 -5.13
CA GLN A 182 -16.38 -5.88 -3.81
C GLN A 182 -17.03 -4.70 -3.08
N LYS A 183 -17.75 -5.00 -1.99
CA LYS A 183 -18.32 -4.00 -1.08
C LYS A 183 -17.74 -4.18 0.32
N ILE A 184 -17.21 -3.11 0.87
CA ILE A 184 -16.67 -3.06 2.23
C ILE A 184 -17.65 -2.25 3.09
N LYS A 185 -18.38 -2.92 3.99
CA LYS A 185 -19.24 -2.24 4.98
C LYS A 185 -18.37 -1.78 6.14
N SER A 186 -18.21 -0.46 6.31
CA SER A 186 -17.42 0.11 7.40
C SER A 186 -17.82 1.56 7.66
N LYS A 187 -17.84 1.97 8.94
CA LYS A 187 -18.18 3.34 9.38
C LYS A 187 -16.93 4.18 9.67
N ILE A 188 -15.85 3.98 8.93
CA ILE A 188 -14.57 4.67 9.11
C ILE A 188 -14.41 5.86 8.17
N ASP A 189 -13.42 6.71 8.45
CA ASP A 189 -12.96 7.70 7.49
C ASP A 189 -12.12 7.02 6.39
N VAL A 190 -12.47 7.30 5.13
CA VAL A 190 -11.75 6.82 3.93
C VAL A 190 -11.34 8.02 3.09
N VAL A 191 -10.05 8.32 3.08
CA VAL A 191 -9.50 9.47 2.36
C VAL A 191 -8.57 9.00 1.25
N MET A 192 -8.84 9.45 0.03
CA MET A 192 -7.95 9.24 -1.12
C MET A 192 -7.24 10.54 -1.48
N LEU A 193 -5.91 10.53 -1.51
CA LEU A 193 -5.10 11.61 -2.06
C LEU A 193 -4.57 11.22 -3.44
N HIS A 194 -4.72 12.12 -4.41
CA HIS A 194 -4.28 11.89 -5.78
C HIS A 194 -3.64 13.13 -6.37
N GLY A 195 -2.53 12.97 -7.10
CA GLY A 195 -1.88 14.05 -7.81
C GLY A 195 -2.65 14.42 -9.10
N SER A 196 -2.80 15.72 -9.38
CA SER A 196 -3.46 16.13 -10.63
C SER A 196 -2.62 15.83 -11.89
N LYS A 197 -1.31 15.64 -11.71
CA LYS A 197 -0.34 15.25 -12.75
C LYS A 197 0.18 13.82 -12.54
N ASP A 198 -0.65 12.93 -11.98
CA ASP A 198 -0.32 11.50 -11.87
C ASP A 198 -0.44 10.84 -13.25
N GLU A 199 0.70 10.62 -13.92
CA GLU A 199 0.80 9.97 -15.24
C GLU A 199 0.79 8.43 -15.15
N VAL A 200 0.98 7.88 -13.95
CA VAL A 200 1.08 6.43 -13.72
C VAL A 200 -0.28 5.82 -13.48
N VAL A 201 -1.09 6.45 -12.61
CA VAL A 201 -2.41 5.96 -12.20
C VAL A 201 -3.47 7.04 -12.43
N PRO A 202 -4.47 6.81 -13.28
CA PRO A 202 -5.56 7.76 -13.49
C PRO A 202 -6.35 8.01 -12.20
N GLN A 203 -6.77 9.27 -11.96
CA GLN A 203 -7.53 9.69 -10.77
C GLN A 203 -8.81 8.88 -10.55
N VAL A 204 -9.40 8.32 -11.61
CA VAL A 204 -10.60 7.47 -11.53
C VAL A 204 -10.40 6.27 -10.60
N TYR A 205 -9.16 5.80 -10.40
CA TYR A 205 -8.89 4.70 -9.46
C TYR A 205 -9.18 5.08 -8.02
N SER A 206 -8.82 6.29 -7.59
CA SER A 206 -9.21 6.80 -6.26
C SER A 206 -10.74 6.90 -6.10
N LYS A 207 -11.46 7.35 -7.15
CA LYS A 207 -12.92 7.36 -7.15
C LYS A 207 -13.51 5.93 -7.07
N LYS A 208 -12.93 4.96 -7.81
CA LYS A 208 -13.34 3.54 -7.73
C LYS A 208 -13.13 2.97 -6.33
N VAL A 209 -11.99 3.28 -5.68
CA VAL A 209 -11.75 2.84 -4.29
C VAL A 209 -12.80 3.41 -3.34
N LEU A 210 -13.17 4.69 -3.45
CA LEU A 210 -14.22 5.26 -2.62
C LEU A 210 -15.61 4.58 -2.83
N LYS A 211 -15.88 4.11 -4.04
CA LYS A 211 -17.17 3.45 -4.38
C LYS A 211 -17.34 2.07 -3.72
N ILE A 212 -16.26 1.36 -3.40
CA ILE A 212 -16.36 0.05 -2.77
C ILE A 212 -16.75 0.12 -1.28
N PHE A 213 -16.55 1.26 -0.63
CA PHE A 213 -16.93 1.45 0.77
C PHE A 213 -18.39 1.85 0.92
N ASN A 214 -19.12 1.07 1.70
CA ASN A 214 -20.48 1.45 2.13
C ASN A 214 -20.41 2.00 3.56
N ASN A 215 -21.23 3.03 3.86
CA ASN A 215 -21.35 3.66 5.17
C ASN A 215 -20.09 4.36 5.71
N ALA A 216 -19.04 4.51 4.90
CA ALA A 216 -17.83 5.24 5.28
C ALA A 216 -17.97 6.74 5.04
N LYS A 217 -17.27 7.55 5.84
CA LYS A 217 -17.08 8.97 5.54
C LYS A 217 -15.98 9.10 4.47
N LYS A 218 -16.36 9.48 3.25
CA LYS A 218 -15.50 9.42 2.07
C LYS A 218 -14.99 10.79 1.68
N LYS A 219 -13.71 10.89 1.33
CA LYS A 219 -13.10 12.13 0.85
C LYS A 219 -12.11 11.84 -0.27
N LEU A 220 -12.18 12.62 -1.36
CA LEU A 220 -11.17 12.69 -2.41
C LEU A 220 -10.45 14.04 -2.33
N VAL A 221 -9.13 13.99 -2.26
CA VAL A 221 -8.27 15.18 -2.21
C VAL A 221 -7.36 15.16 -3.42
N ILE A 222 -7.58 16.07 -4.36
CA ILE A 222 -6.71 16.26 -5.52
C ILE A 222 -5.65 17.31 -5.18
N ILE A 223 -4.38 16.91 -5.31
CA ILE A 223 -3.23 17.79 -5.08
C ILE A 223 -2.82 18.42 -6.41
N LYS A 224 -3.09 19.71 -6.56
CA LYS A 224 -2.73 20.49 -7.77
C LYS A 224 -1.24 20.38 -8.05
N ASN A 225 -0.88 20.00 -9.28
CA ASN A 225 0.48 19.73 -9.76
C ASN A 225 1.22 18.61 -9.01
N GLY A 226 0.50 17.77 -8.25
CA GLY A 226 1.07 16.58 -7.62
C GLY A 226 1.30 15.46 -8.64
N ASP A 227 2.43 14.78 -8.51
CA ASP A 227 2.79 13.56 -9.24
C ASP A 227 2.18 12.29 -8.59
N HIS A 228 2.50 11.12 -9.14
CA HIS A 228 2.10 9.83 -8.56
C HIS A 228 2.65 9.60 -7.15
N SER A 229 3.86 10.03 -6.91
CA SER A 229 4.57 9.82 -5.64
C SER A 229 3.98 10.62 -4.48
N LEU A 230 3.56 11.88 -4.73
CA LEU A 230 3.19 12.87 -3.72
C LEU A 230 4.25 13.04 -2.61
N SER A 231 5.53 12.85 -2.95
CA SER A 231 6.66 12.94 -2.00
C SER A 231 7.26 14.35 -1.89
N SER A 232 6.75 15.33 -2.62
CA SER A 232 7.12 16.74 -2.46
C SER A 232 6.72 17.28 -1.08
N LYS A 233 7.34 18.35 -0.60
CA LYS A 233 6.98 19.02 0.68
C LYS A 233 5.47 19.31 0.76
N LYS A 234 4.87 19.79 -0.35
CA LYS A 234 3.43 20.07 -0.45
C LYS A 234 2.59 18.78 -0.32
N GLY A 235 3.00 17.72 -1.02
CA GLY A 235 2.34 16.41 -0.96
C GLY A 235 2.39 15.82 0.45
N LEU A 236 3.57 15.79 1.06
CA LEU A 236 3.76 15.27 2.42
C LEU A 236 2.96 16.06 3.46
N LYS A 237 2.97 17.41 3.39
CA LYS A 237 2.15 18.24 4.28
C LYS A 237 0.67 17.90 4.16
N LYS A 238 0.16 17.66 2.94
CA LYS A 238 -1.24 17.29 2.72
C LYS A 238 -1.57 15.89 3.22
N ILE A 239 -0.67 14.91 3.04
CA ILE A 239 -0.80 13.56 3.58
C ILE A 239 -0.93 13.62 5.12
N ILE A 240 -0.02 14.34 5.78
CA ILE A 240 -0.04 14.45 7.24
C ILE A 240 -1.29 15.19 7.74
N LEU A 241 -1.74 16.25 7.04
CA LEU A 241 -2.96 16.97 7.38
C LEU A 241 -4.20 16.06 7.36
N GLU A 242 -4.37 15.27 6.29
CA GLU A 242 -5.54 14.39 6.18
C GLU A 242 -5.43 13.19 7.13
N LEU A 243 -4.22 12.67 7.36
CA LEU A 243 -3.99 11.64 8.38
C LEU A 243 -4.32 12.14 9.78
N ASN A 244 -3.94 13.39 10.12
CA ASN A 244 -4.26 14.00 11.40
C ASN A 244 -5.78 14.10 11.61
N LYS A 245 -6.56 14.46 10.59
CA LYS A 245 -8.02 14.50 10.68
C LYS A 245 -8.62 13.13 10.99
N ILE A 246 -8.13 12.07 10.32
CA ILE A 246 -8.55 10.69 10.61
C ILE A 246 -8.24 10.33 12.07
N VAL A 247 -7.02 10.66 12.53
CA VAL A 247 -6.61 10.38 13.91
C VAL A 247 -7.48 11.13 14.91
N SER A 248 -7.74 12.43 14.70
CA SER A 248 -8.56 13.25 15.60
C SER A 248 -10.03 12.82 15.70
N ASN A 249 -10.55 12.09 14.71
CA ASN A 249 -11.89 11.52 14.75
C ASN A 249 -11.97 10.20 15.55
N ILE A 250 -10.82 9.66 15.99
CA ILE A 250 -10.74 8.36 16.67
C ILE A 250 -10.40 8.53 18.17
N ILE A 251 -9.57 9.58 18.48
CA ILE A 251 -9.02 9.80 19.85
C ILE A 251 -9.51 11.14 20.46
#